data_403ec17a095718fc708283d40bdfcdda
#
_entry.id   403ec17a095718fc708283d40bdfcdda
#
_cell.length_a   1.000
_cell.length_b   1.000
_cell.length_c   1.000
_cell.angle_alpha   90.00
_cell.angle_beta   90.00
_cell.angle_gamma   90.00
#
_symmetry.space_group_name_H-M   'P 1'
#
loop_
_entity.id
_entity.type
_entity.pdbx_description
1 polymer ?
#
loop_
_entity_poly.entity_id
_entity_poly.type
_entity_poly.pdbx_seq_one_letter_code
_entity_poly.pdbx_strand_id
1 'polypeptide(L)'
;MSTVNTVTEQLTRAGQAIEHGSFAIIDEEAGPHAYTDEQWPIVRRMIHANADFDFNGLTRFHPAAVRAGIDLLLGAKARGGAHIVADVEMICVGLSAPRLKHFGVQTHQFISDDDVIERAKAEDTTRALRMAC
;
A
#
# COMPACT_ATOMS: atom_id res chain seq x y z
N MET A 1 24.83 1.85 -15.55
CA MET A 1 23.46 2.33 -15.30
C MET A 1 22.61 1.13 -14.92
N SER A 2 22.32 1.00 -13.65
CA SER A 2 21.46 -0.09 -13.17
C SER A 2 20.02 0.27 -13.55
N THR A 3 19.46 -0.44 -14.50
CA THR A 3 18.02 -0.36 -14.79
C THR A 3 17.30 -0.95 -13.58
N VAL A 4 16.83 -0.07 -12.71
CA VAL A 4 15.87 -0.47 -11.66
C VAL A 4 14.67 -1.02 -12.40
N ASN A 5 14.52 -2.33 -12.38
CA ASN A 5 13.37 -3.02 -12.98
C ASN A 5 12.15 -2.67 -12.12
N THR A 6 11.53 -1.53 -12.41
CA THR A 6 10.35 -1.07 -11.68
C THR A 6 9.23 -2.04 -11.97
N VAL A 7 8.90 -2.88 -11.00
CA VAL A 7 7.79 -3.83 -11.12
C VAL A 7 6.50 -3.04 -11.30
N THR A 8 5.90 -3.18 -12.48
CA THR A 8 4.62 -2.55 -12.84
C THR A 8 3.54 -3.60 -12.95
N GLU A 9 2.30 -3.22 -12.68
CA GLU A 9 1.12 -4.06 -12.95
C GLU A 9 0.59 -3.88 -14.37
N GLN A 10 1.16 -2.95 -15.12
CA GLN A 10 0.77 -2.72 -16.49
C GLN A 10 1.16 -3.89 -17.39
N LEU A 11 0.19 -4.46 -18.09
CA LEU A 11 0.37 -5.64 -18.95
C LEU A 11 0.85 -5.30 -20.35
N THR A 12 0.73 -4.03 -20.75
CA THR A 12 1.10 -3.56 -22.10
C THR A 12 2.32 -2.66 -22.05
N ARG A 13 3.11 -2.66 -23.12
CA ARG A 13 4.25 -1.72 -23.25
C ARG A 13 3.83 -0.26 -23.17
N ALA A 14 2.67 0.08 -23.73
CA ALA A 14 2.13 1.43 -23.66
C ALA A 14 1.78 1.82 -22.21
N GLY A 15 1.10 0.95 -21.47
CA GLY A 15 0.78 1.18 -20.07
C GLY A 15 2.04 1.32 -19.20
N GLN A 16 3.05 0.47 -19.42
CA GLN A 16 4.34 0.58 -18.74
C GLN A 16 5.06 1.90 -19.03
N ALA A 17 5.06 2.33 -20.31
CA ALA A 17 5.67 3.60 -20.69
C ALA A 17 4.98 4.80 -20.05
N ILE A 18 3.65 4.78 -19.96
CA ILE A 18 2.87 5.84 -19.30
C ILE A 18 3.19 5.88 -17.79
N GLU A 19 3.20 4.74 -17.12
CA GLU A 19 3.50 4.67 -15.68
C GLU A 19 4.94 5.13 -15.39
N HIS A 20 5.91 4.67 -16.17
CA HIS A 20 7.32 5.09 -16.02
C HIS A 20 7.49 6.58 -16.32
N GLY A 21 6.82 7.11 -17.36
CA GLY A 21 6.81 8.54 -17.66
C GLY A 21 6.24 9.37 -16.52
N SER A 22 5.15 8.91 -15.92
CA SER A 22 4.55 9.55 -14.76
C SER A 22 5.49 9.56 -13.55
N PHE A 23 6.19 8.46 -13.27
CA PHE A 23 7.19 8.43 -12.20
C PHE A 23 8.37 9.36 -12.46
N ALA A 24 8.84 9.46 -13.70
CA ALA A 24 9.92 10.38 -14.05
C ALA A 24 9.52 11.85 -13.83
N ILE A 25 8.27 12.21 -14.18
CA ILE A 25 7.72 13.54 -13.90
C ILE A 25 7.67 13.80 -12.39
N ILE A 26 7.20 12.83 -11.60
CA ILE A 26 7.14 12.96 -10.15
C ILE A 26 8.56 13.13 -9.56
N ASP A 27 9.53 12.34 -10.01
CA ASP A 27 10.92 12.43 -9.55
C ASP A 27 11.53 13.81 -9.87
N GLU A 28 11.13 14.44 -10.98
CA GLU A 28 11.58 15.79 -11.37
C GLU A 28 10.86 16.89 -10.58
N GLU A 29 9.53 16.80 -10.46
CA GLU A 29 8.70 17.87 -9.90
C GLU A 29 8.64 17.85 -8.36
N ALA A 30 8.79 16.67 -7.72
CA ALA A 30 8.73 16.55 -6.26
C ALA A 30 9.88 17.27 -5.54
N GLY A 31 10.98 17.55 -6.25
CA GLY A 31 12.14 18.21 -5.69
C GLY A 31 12.92 17.36 -4.67
N PRO A 32 13.80 17.98 -3.88
CA PRO A 32 14.63 17.27 -2.91
C PRO A 32 13.78 16.59 -1.82
N HIS A 33 14.20 15.42 -1.38
CA HIS A 33 13.57 14.70 -0.28
C HIS A 33 14.60 14.01 0.63
N ALA A 34 14.18 13.71 1.86
CA ALA A 34 15.01 13.03 2.86
C ALA A 34 14.71 11.52 2.98
N TYR A 35 13.93 10.96 2.08
CA TYR A 35 13.59 9.54 2.08
C TYR A 35 14.76 8.70 1.57
N THR A 36 14.90 7.49 2.13
CA THR A 36 15.85 6.50 1.62
C THR A 36 15.42 5.92 0.28
N ASP A 37 16.34 5.22 -0.41
CA ASP A 37 16.06 4.53 -1.68
C ASP A 37 14.93 3.48 -1.55
N GLU A 38 14.71 2.92 -0.36
CA GLU A 38 13.61 1.99 -0.10
C GLU A 38 12.29 2.71 0.20
N GLN A 39 12.32 3.91 0.77
CA GLN A 39 11.14 4.70 1.14
C GLN A 39 10.57 5.50 -0.03
N TRP A 40 11.46 6.09 -0.84
CA TRP A 40 11.03 6.95 -1.94
C TRP A 40 10.06 6.29 -2.93
N PRO A 41 10.26 5.04 -3.38
CA PRO A 41 9.29 4.38 -4.27
C PRO A 41 7.88 4.30 -3.68
N ILE A 42 7.74 4.21 -2.36
CA ILE A 42 6.43 4.20 -1.69
C ILE A 42 5.79 5.59 -1.75
N VAL A 43 6.54 6.63 -1.36
CA VAL A 43 6.05 8.03 -1.41
C VAL A 43 5.70 8.43 -2.83
N ARG A 44 6.56 8.11 -3.80
CA ARG A 44 6.31 8.35 -5.22
C ARG A 44 5.02 7.68 -5.70
N ARG A 45 4.75 6.44 -5.26
CA ARG A 45 3.51 5.74 -5.57
C ARG A 45 2.29 6.41 -4.93
N MET A 46 2.43 6.96 -3.72
CA MET A 46 1.37 7.73 -3.07
C MET A 46 1.06 9.01 -3.84
N ILE A 47 2.09 9.75 -4.27
CA ILE A 47 1.94 10.94 -5.13
C ILE A 47 1.26 10.56 -6.45
N HIS A 48 1.71 9.48 -7.11
CA HIS A 48 1.12 9.02 -8.35
C HIS A 48 -0.38 8.69 -8.21
N ALA A 49 -0.77 8.08 -7.10
CA ALA A 49 -2.16 7.68 -6.86
C ALA A 49 -3.09 8.86 -6.55
N ASN A 50 -2.58 9.89 -5.89
CA ASN A 50 -3.39 11.00 -5.38
C ASN A 50 -3.15 12.33 -6.13
N ALA A 51 -2.14 12.41 -6.99
CA ALA A 51 -1.67 13.64 -7.63
C ALA A 51 -1.34 14.76 -6.63
N ASP A 52 -0.91 14.39 -5.42
CA ASP A 52 -0.64 15.32 -4.32
C ASP A 52 0.83 15.23 -3.91
N PHE A 53 1.60 16.27 -4.25
CA PHE A 53 3.03 16.36 -3.99
C PHE A 53 3.38 16.63 -2.52
N ASP A 54 2.41 17.05 -1.69
CA ASP A 54 2.62 17.27 -0.26
C ASP A 54 2.98 15.97 0.49
N PHE A 55 2.69 14.80 -0.09
CA PHE A 55 3.21 13.52 0.43
C PHE A 55 4.73 13.49 0.52
N ASN A 56 5.44 14.29 -0.33
CA ASN A 56 6.86 14.58 -0.13
C ASN A 56 7.00 15.54 1.07
N GLY A 57 7.41 15.02 2.20
CA GLY A 57 7.56 15.77 3.45
C GLY A 57 6.50 15.49 4.51
N LEU A 58 5.29 15.07 4.15
CA LEU A 58 4.26 14.65 5.12
C LEU A 58 4.36 13.19 5.51
N THR A 59 4.84 12.33 4.62
CA THR A 59 4.97 10.90 4.90
C THR A 59 6.06 10.64 5.96
N ARG A 60 5.73 9.82 6.95
CA ARG A 60 6.63 9.44 8.03
C ARG A 60 6.78 7.93 8.09
N PHE A 61 8.00 7.47 8.25
CA PHE A 61 8.32 6.06 8.39
C PHE A 61 9.04 5.81 9.71
N HIS A 62 8.65 4.75 10.40
CA HIS A 62 9.57 4.16 11.38
C HIS A 62 10.79 3.60 10.62
N PRO A 63 12.02 3.75 11.13
CA PRO A 63 13.23 3.34 10.42
C PRO A 63 13.21 1.89 9.91
N ALA A 64 12.58 0.97 10.64
CA ALA A 64 12.49 -0.43 10.27
C ALA A 64 11.24 -0.81 9.45
N ALA A 65 10.29 0.10 9.22
CA ALA A 65 8.96 -0.25 8.70
C ALA A 65 9.02 -0.88 7.31
N VAL A 66 9.73 -0.24 6.39
CA VAL A 66 9.81 -0.72 4.99
C VAL A 66 10.49 -2.08 4.93
N ARG A 67 11.63 -2.23 5.61
CA ARG A 67 12.37 -3.48 5.63
C ARG A 67 11.58 -4.61 6.26
N ALA A 68 10.97 -4.36 7.42
CA ALA A 68 10.11 -5.34 8.09
C ALA A 68 8.93 -5.78 7.21
N GLY A 69 8.30 -4.85 6.49
CA GLY A 69 7.23 -5.15 5.56
C GLY A 69 7.69 -6.03 4.38
N ILE A 70 8.83 -5.71 3.79
CA ILE A 70 9.43 -6.49 2.70
C ILE A 70 9.75 -7.91 3.20
N ASP A 71 10.43 -8.04 4.32
CA ASP A 71 10.83 -9.34 4.88
C ASP A 71 9.60 -10.19 5.27
N LEU A 72 8.54 -9.55 5.77
CA LEU A 72 7.27 -10.21 6.05
C LEU A 72 6.66 -10.81 4.77
N LEU A 73 6.55 -10.01 3.71
CA LEU A 73 5.94 -10.44 2.45
C LEU A 73 6.78 -11.52 1.75
N LEU A 74 8.10 -11.33 1.65
CA LEU A 74 9.00 -12.31 1.03
C LEU A 74 9.02 -13.65 1.76
N GLY A 75 8.94 -13.63 3.08
CA GLY A 75 8.91 -14.83 3.91
C GLY A 75 7.50 -15.41 4.16
N ALA A 76 6.44 -14.79 3.64
CA ALA A 76 5.06 -15.16 3.98
C ALA A 76 4.75 -16.64 3.68
N LYS A 77 5.05 -17.12 2.48
CA LYS A 77 4.79 -18.50 2.09
C LYS A 77 5.50 -19.53 2.98
N ALA A 78 6.75 -19.26 3.34
CA ALA A 78 7.52 -20.15 4.19
C ALA A 78 6.96 -20.25 5.63
N ARG A 79 6.24 -19.22 6.06
CA ARG A 79 5.60 -19.12 7.39
C ARG A 79 4.13 -19.55 7.38
N GLY A 80 3.60 -20.07 6.28
CA GLY A 80 2.20 -20.47 6.17
C GLY A 80 1.24 -19.37 5.75
N GLY A 81 1.77 -18.23 5.33
CA GLY A 81 1.01 -17.05 4.88
C GLY A 81 1.31 -15.78 5.67
N ALA A 82 0.77 -14.68 5.19
CA ALA A 82 0.74 -13.40 5.90
C ALA A 82 -0.65 -12.77 5.76
N HIS A 83 -0.98 -11.84 6.65
CA HIS A 83 -2.28 -11.20 6.69
C HIS A 83 -2.14 -9.69 6.61
N ILE A 84 -2.99 -9.06 5.78
CA ILE A 84 -3.20 -7.62 5.75
C ILE A 84 -4.59 -7.36 6.31
N VAL A 85 -4.67 -6.56 7.36
CA VAL A 85 -5.93 -6.09 7.94
C VAL A 85 -6.14 -4.65 7.49
N ALA A 86 -7.28 -4.38 6.88
CA ALA A 86 -7.67 -3.05 6.42
C ALA A 86 -8.91 -2.56 7.17
N ASP A 87 -9.02 -1.27 7.35
CA ASP A 87 -10.15 -0.62 8.01
C ASP A 87 -11.38 -0.49 7.11
N VAL A 88 -11.19 -0.57 5.78
CA VAL A 88 -12.28 -0.49 4.80
C VAL A 88 -12.07 -1.51 3.67
N GLU A 89 -13.18 -1.97 3.11
CA GLU A 89 -13.16 -2.93 2.01
C GLU A 89 -12.47 -2.40 0.75
N MET A 90 -12.56 -1.09 0.50
CA MET A 90 -11.94 -0.44 -0.65
C MET A 90 -10.42 -0.69 -0.72
N ILE A 91 -9.72 -0.77 0.43
CA ILE A 91 -8.31 -1.11 0.47
C ILE A 91 -8.10 -2.56 0.02
N CYS A 92 -8.92 -3.50 0.53
CA CYS A 92 -8.81 -4.90 0.17
C CYS A 92 -9.01 -5.14 -1.34
N VAL A 93 -10.02 -4.50 -1.94
CA VAL A 93 -10.30 -4.65 -3.39
C VAL A 93 -9.29 -3.90 -4.27
N GLY A 94 -8.63 -2.88 -3.73
CA GLY A 94 -7.57 -2.13 -4.42
C GLY A 94 -6.23 -2.85 -4.45
N LEU A 95 -6.04 -3.91 -3.67
CA LEU A 95 -4.81 -4.68 -3.66
C LEU A 95 -4.75 -5.66 -4.84
N SER A 96 -3.56 -5.83 -5.41
CA SER A 96 -3.34 -6.70 -6.56
C SER A 96 -3.54 -8.18 -6.19
N ALA A 97 -4.63 -8.77 -6.63
CA ALA A 97 -4.92 -10.19 -6.37
C ALA A 97 -3.81 -11.15 -6.87
N PRO A 98 -3.19 -10.95 -8.07
CA PRO A 98 -2.06 -11.77 -8.48
C PRO A 98 -0.86 -11.68 -7.54
N ARG A 99 -0.56 -10.49 -7.00
CA ARG A 99 0.56 -10.31 -6.05
C ARG A 99 0.26 -10.91 -4.69
N LEU A 100 -0.96 -10.73 -4.16
CA LEU A 100 -1.40 -11.37 -2.93
C LEU A 100 -1.23 -12.88 -3.01
N LYS A 101 -1.69 -13.49 -4.10
CA LYS A 101 -1.51 -14.92 -4.38
C LYS A 101 -0.03 -15.30 -4.50
N HIS A 102 0.76 -14.48 -5.21
CA HIS A 102 2.20 -14.72 -5.38
C HIS A 102 2.93 -14.78 -4.05
N PHE A 103 2.65 -13.89 -3.12
CA PHE A 103 3.28 -13.85 -1.80
C PHE A 103 2.58 -14.73 -0.75
N GLY A 104 1.40 -15.29 -1.02
CA GLY A 104 0.62 -16.04 -0.04
C GLY A 104 0.04 -15.14 1.03
N VAL A 105 -0.45 -13.98 0.65
CA VAL A 105 -1.04 -12.98 1.55
C VAL A 105 -2.56 -13.03 1.45
N GLN A 106 -3.23 -12.97 2.60
CA GLN A 106 -4.68 -12.83 2.72
C GLN A 106 -5.04 -11.44 3.23
N THR A 107 -6.15 -10.90 2.76
CA THR A 107 -6.69 -9.60 3.21
C THR A 107 -7.91 -9.81 4.08
N HIS A 108 -8.05 -8.99 5.10
CA HIS A 108 -9.17 -9.01 6.04
C HIS A 108 -9.69 -7.60 6.26
N GLN A 109 -11.00 -7.47 6.37
CA GLN A 109 -11.69 -6.31 6.89
C GLN A 109 -12.94 -6.80 7.64
N PHE A 110 -13.37 -6.07 8.65
CA PHE A 110 -14.45 -6.48 9.55
C PHE A 110 -15.55 -5.43 9.68
N ILE A 111 -15.42 -4.32 8.93
CA ILE A 111 -16.32 -3.15 9.04
C ILE A 111 -17.79 -3.48 8.71
N SER A 112 -18.01 -4.56 7.96
CA SER A 112 -19.34 -5.00 7.54
C SER A 112 -19.83 -6.24 8.30
N ASP A 113 -19.10 -6.70 9.30
CA ASP A 113 -19.51 -7.83 10.13
C ASP A 113 -20.68 -7.44 11.02
N ASP A 114 -21.64 -8.36 11.17
CA ASP A 114 -22.89 -8.10 11.87
C ASP A 114 -22.66 -7.66 13.32
N ASP A 115 -21.73 -8.30 14.02
CA ASP A 115 -21.40 -7.94 15.40
C ASP A 115 -20.78 -6.54 15.52
N VAL A 116 -19.98 -6.12 14.57
CA VAL A 116 -19.43 -4.75 14.49
C VAL A 116 -20.52 -3.73 14.27
N ILE A 117 -21.47 -4.05 13.37
CA ILE A 117 -22.62 -3.18 13.07
C ILE A 117 -23.54 -3.06 14.30
N GLU A 118 -23.85 -4.17 14.95
CA GLU A 118 -24.73 -4.18 16.13
C GLU A 118 -24.10 -3.44 17.31
N ARG A 119 -22.81 -3.65 17.58
CA ARG A 119 -22.09 -2.94 18.64
C ARG A 119 -22.01 -1.44 18.37
N ALA A 120 -21.74 -1.04 17.13
CA ALA A 120 -21.70 0.36 16.75
C ALA A 120 -23.07 1.06 16.97
N LYS A 121 -24.18 0.38 16.65
CA LYS A 121 -25.54 0.87 16.90
C LYS A 121 -25.85 0.96 18.40
N ALA A 122 -25.51 -0.08 19.17
CA ALA A 122 -25.78 -0.14 20.60
C ALA A 122 -25.03 0.95 21.38
N GLU A 123 -23.87 1.33 20.92
CA GLU A 123 -23.00 2.31 21.59
C GLU A 123 -23.01 3.70 20.93
N ASP A 124 -23.90 3.92 19.96
CA ASP A 124 -24.03 5.18 19.20
C ASP A 124 -22.68 5.71 18.68
N THR A 125 -21.93 4.84 18.02
CA THR A 125 -20.59 5.16 17.51
C THR A 125 -20.37 4.66 16.07
N THR A 126 -19.17 4.87 15.52
CA THR A 126 -18.84 4.43 14.16
C THR A 126 -18.41 2.96 14.12
N ARG A 127 -18.72 2.29 13.02
CA ARG A 127 -18.24 0.92 12.76
C ARG A 127 -16.72 0.84 12.75
N ALA A 128 -16.04 1.86 12.21
CA ALA A 128 -14.59 1.91 12.18
C ALA A 128 -13.97 1.88 13.59
N LEU A 129 -14.56 2.59 14.55
CA LEU A 129 -14.11 2.55 15.94
C LEU A 129 -14.31 1.15 16.55
N ARG A 130 -15.42 0.50 16.27
CA ARG A 130 -15.71 -0.83 16.84
C ARG A 130 -14.91 -1.96 16.19
N MET A 131 -14.56 -1.82 14.92
CA MET A 131 -13.68 -2.76 14.27
C MET A 131 -12.26 -2.74 14.86
N ALA A 132 -11.79 -1.60 15.36
CA ALA A 132 -10.45 -1.41 15.91
C ALA A 132 -10.31 -1.90 17.37
N CYS A 133 -11.41 -2.24 18.04
CA CYS A 133 -11.47 -2.73 19.41
C CYS A 133 -11.93 -4.17 19.46
#